data_047ad3f188b50fc6d3d8b3dd219e94ea
#
_entry.id   047ad3f188b50fc6d3d8b3dd219e94ea
#
_cell.length_a   1.000
_cell.length_b   1.000
_cell.length_c   1.000
_cell.angle_alpha   90.00
_cell.angle_beta   90.00
_cell.angle_gamma   90.00
#
_symmetry.space_group_name_H-M   'P 1'
#
loop_
_entity.id
_entity.type
_entity.pdbx_description
1 polymer ?
#
loop_
_entity_poly.entity_id
_entity_poly.type
_entity_poly.pdbx_seq_one_letter_code
_entity_poly.pdbx_strand_id
1 'polypeptide(L)'
;GVDVEPFGRDHATKGGSYDTGKRIAREVYDIDAPVPVPYDFINRTGDTKKMSASKGTGVNAHDVVDMLPPEVVRYFMLRYSPAKRLYFDETDSLVRLVDDFAAMKQHPQNELDERLLFLCTDGLSHPAVSSIPFSHLVISYQAALCDTVKTVEILRRSSEYARIVDEEEAVIVKELGYVSRWLEKWAPESLKFRLA
;
A
#
# COMPACT_ATOMS: atom_id res chain seq x y z
N GLY A 1 9.82 -9.75 28.30
CA GLY A 1 8.46 -9.67 27.81
C GLY A 1 8.35 -8.67 26.68
N VAL A 2 7.18 -8.54 26.09
CA VAL A 2 6.87 -7.49 25.11
C VAL A 2 6.04 -6.40 25.81
N ASP A 3 6.24 -5.15 25.42
CA ASP A 3 5.54 -4.00 26.00
C ASP A 3 4.23 -3.70 25.25
N VAL A 4 4.15 -4.05 23.98
CA VAL A 4 3.00 -3.85 23.10
C VAL A 4 2.69 -5.12 22.34
N GLU A 5 1.42 -5.50 22.26
CA GLU A 5 0.97 -6.71 21.52
C GLU A 5 -0.11 -6.34 20.51
N PRO A 6 0.21 -6.29 19.20
CA PRO A 6 -0.79 -6.20 18.14
C PRO A 6 -1.40 -7.57 17.85
N PHE A 7 -2.73 -7.63 17.74
CA PHE A 7 -3.46 -8.87 17.43
C PHE A 7 -4.79 -8.61 16.72
N GLY A 8 -5.26 -9.61 15.98
CA GLY A 8 -6.57 -9.55 15.35
C GLY A 8 -7.70 -9.44 16.39
N ARG A 9 -8.72 -8.65 16.08
CA ARG A 9 -9.86 -8.36 16.96
C ARG A 9 -10.53 -9.61 17.55
N ASP A 10 -10.52 -10.73 16.83
CA ASP A 10 -11.05 -12.01 17.29
C ASP A 10 -10.32 -12.56 18.53
N HIS A 11 -9.05 -12.22 18.72
CA HIS A 11 -8.26 -12.60 19.91
C HIS A 11 -8.54 -11.74 21.15
N ALA A 12 -9.20 -10.59 20.99
CA ALA A 12 -9.60 -9.70 22.09
C ALA A 12 -10.89 -10.12 22.80
N THR A 13 -11.60 -11.12 22.28
CA THR A 13 -12.85 -11.60 22.87
C THR A 13 -12.61 -12.31 24.20
N LYS A 14 -13.64 -12.34 25.07
CA LYS A 14 -13.57 -13.06 26.35
C LYS A 14 -13.19 -14.52 26.12
N GLY A 15 -12.12 -14.98 26.77
CA GLY A 15 -11.55 -16.30 26.59
C GLY A 15 -10.63 -16.43 25.35
N GLY A 16 -10.42 -15.37 24.59
CA GLY A 16 -9.46 -15.32 23.50
C GLY A 16 -8.01 -15.35 24.00
N SER A 17 -7.05 -15.44 23.06
CA SER A 17 -5.64 -15.61 23.42
C SER A 17 -5.09 -14.44 24.24
N TYR A 18 -5.45 -13.20 23.91
CA TYR A 18 -5.02 -12.04 24.69
C TYR A 18 -5.63 -12.01 26.09
N ASP A 19 -6.95 -12.27 26.22
CA ASP A 19 -7.63 -12.30 27.52
C ASP A 19 -7.03 -13.38 28.44
N THR A 20 -6.73 -14.54 27.89
CA THR A 20 -6.07 -15.65 28.61
C THR A 20 -4.63 -15.27 28.97
N GLY A 21 -3.86 -14.73 28.03
CA GLY A 21 -2.47 -14.29 28.27
C GLY A 21 -2.37 -13.22 29.35
N LYS A 22 -3.29 -12.25 29.35
CA LYS A 22 -3.38 -11.20 30.37
C LYS A 22 -3.59 -11.77 31.77
N ARG A 23 -4.43 -12.78 31.89
CA ARG A 23 -4.66 -13.46 33.18
C ARG A 23 -3.43 -14.25 33.64
N ILE A 24 -2.78 -14.97 32.74
CA ILE A 24 -1.54 -15.69 33.02
C ILE A 24 -0.43 -14.73 33.46
N ALA A 25 -0.24 -13.61 32.77
CA ALA A 25 0.73 -12.59 33.13
C ALA A 25 0.55 -12.12 34.57
N ARG A 26 -0.70 -11.83 34.97
CA ARG A 26 -1.01 -11.29 36.28
C ARG A 26 -1.04 -12.40 37.38
N GLU A 27 -1.71 -13.54 37.11
CA GLU A 27 -1.97 -14.57 38.14
C GLU A 27 -0.79 -15.49 38.35
N VAL A 28 0.05 -15.71 37.33
CA VAL A 28 1.18 -16.69 37.41
C VAL A 28 2.52 -15.95 37.53
N TYR A 29 2.71 -14.84 36.77
CA TYR A 29 4.01 -14.17 36.70
C TYR A 29 4.07 -12.88 37.51
N ASP A 30 2.94 -12.38 38.02
CA ASP A 30 2.83 -11.12 38.75
C ASP A 30 3.42 -9.91 37.96
N ILE A 31 3.15 -9.89 36.66
CA ILE A 31 3.57 -8.82 35.77
C ILE A 31 2.37 -8.21 35.04
N ASP A 32 2.53 -6.96 34.60
CA ASP A 32 1.55 -6.34 33.73
C ASP A 32 1.54 -6.98 32.34
N ALA A 33 0.35 -7.12 31.78
CA ALA A 33 0.20 -7.57 30.40
C ALA A 33 0.64 -6.48 29.40
N PRO A 34 1.09 -6.84 28.20
CA PRO A 34 1.40 -5.90 27.15
C PRO A 34 0.23 -4.97 26.83
N VAL A 35 0.54 -3.74 26.39
CA VAL A 35 -0.47 -2.81 25.89
C VAL A 35 -1.12 -3.41 24.63
N PRO A 36 -2.44 -3.60 24.61
CA PRO A 36 -3.12 -4.23 23.48
C PRO A 36 -3.31 -3.26 22.32
N VAL A 37 -3.03 -3.71 21.10
CA VAL A 37 -3.36 -3.00 19.87
C VAL A 37 -4.22 -3.91 18.98
N PRO A 38 -5.54 -4.02 19.26
CA PRO A 38 -6.41 -4.81 18.43
C PRO A 38 -6.61 -4.16 17.07
N TYR A 39 -6.42 -4.95 15.98
CA TYR A 39 -6.68 -4.49 14.62
C TYR A 39 -7.83 -5.29 13.99
N ASP A 40 -8.56 -4.65 13.06
CA ASP A 40 -9.61 -5.30 12.27
C ASP A 40 -9.01 -5.94 11.00
N PHE A 41 -9.84 -6.69 10.28
CA PHE A 41 -9.44 -7.44 9.10
C PHE A 41 -9.28 -6.54 7.87
N ILE A 42 -8.49 -7.05 6.92
CA ILE A 42 -8.47 -6.56 5.54
C ILE A 42 -9.37 -7.47 4.71
N ASN A 43 -10.38 -6.90 4.09
CA ASN A 43 -11.29 -7.59 3.21
C ASN A 43 -11.04 -7.15 1.75
N ARG A 44 -11.48 -7.96 0.80
CA ARG A 44 -11.59 -7.53 -0.60
C ARG A 44 -12.84 -6.67 -0.78
N THR A 45 -12.76 -5.63 -1.59
CA THR A 45 -13.93 -4.80 -1.93
C THR A 45 -15.02 -5.66 -2.58
N GLY A 46 -16.25 -5.52 -2.12
CA GLY A 46 -17.38 -6.36 -2.56
C GLY A 46 -17.54 -7.69 -1.81
N ASP A 47 -16.56 -8.10 -1.01
CA ASP A 47 -16.63 -9.32 -0.20
C ASP A 47 -17.02 -9.00 1.25
N THR A 48 -18.06 -9.63 1.75
CA THR A 48 -18.47 -9.54 3.17
C THR A 48 -17.69 -10.49 4.07
N LYS A 49 -16.96 -11.43 3.48
CA LYS A 49 -16.18 -12.46 4.20
C LYS A 49 -14.71 -12.08 4.27
N LYS A 50 -14.07 -12.46 5.39
CA LYS A 50 -12.63 -12.36 5.60
C LYS A 50 -11.88 -13.03 4.43
N MET A 51 -10.88 -12.34 3.87
CA MET A 51 -9.95 -12.96 2.93
C MET A 51 -9.30 -14.18 3.60
N SER A 52 -9.35 -15.32 2.93
CA SER A 52 -8.77 -16.56 3.45
C SER A 52 -7.78 -17.14 2.45
N ALA A 53 -6.51 -17.15 2.81
CA ALA A 53 -5.44 -17.76 2.02
C ALA A 53 -5.70 -19.25 1.73
N SER A 54 -6.33 -19.97 2.66
CA SER A 54 -6.62 -21.41 2.53
C SER A 54 -7.70 -21.75 1.52
N LYS A 55 -8.50 -20.77 1.07
CA LYS A 55 -9.58 -20.96 0.09
C LYS A 55 -9.26 -20.47 -1.32
N GLY A 56 -8.06 -19.95 -1.55
CA GLY A 56 -7.62 -19.44 -2.85
C GLY A 56 -8.43 -18.22 -3.38
N THR A 57 -9.25 -17.59 -2.53
CA THR A 57 -10.16 -16.50 -2.93
C THR A 57 -9.62 -15.11 -2.58
N GLY A 58 -8.41 -15.02 -2.04
CA GLY A 58 -7.82 -13.75 -1.60
C GLY A 58 -6.56 -13.38 -2.38
N VAL A 59 -6.35 -12.09 -2.54
CA VAL A 59 -5.04 -11.55 -2.88
C VAL A 59 -4.13 -11.85 -1.68
N ASN A 60 -3.07 -12.62 -1.87
CA ASN A 60 -2.14 -12.91 -0.78
C ASN A 60 -1.14 -11.76 -0.59
N ALA A 61 -0.49 -11.71 0.57
CA ALA A 61 0.46 -10.64 0.87
C ALA A 61 1.63 -10.58 -0.13
N HIS A 62 2.05 -11.73 -0.66
CA HIS A 62 3.11 -11.80 -1.67
C HIS A 62 2.69 -11.11 -2.97
N ASP A 63 1.45 -11.37 -3.45
CA ASP A 63 0.93 -10.69 -4.63
C ASP A 63 0.87 -9.17 -4.42
N VAL A 64 0.51 -8.70 -3.22
CA VAL A 64 0.43 -7.26 -2.93
C VAL A 64 1.82 -6.60 -3.00
N VAL A 65 2.86 -7.21 -2.41
CA VAL A 65 4.22 -6.62 -2.42
C VAL A 65 4.89 -6.72 -3.78
N ASP A 66 4.45 -7.64 -4.63
CA ASP A 66 4.90 -7.70 -6.03
C ASP A 66 4.27 -6.61 -6.91
N MET A 67 3.04 -6.19 -6.57
CA MET A 67 2.24 -5.26 -7.36
C MET A 67 2.32 -3.81 -6.89
N LEU A 68 2.69 -3.58 -5.62
CA LEU A 68 2.74 -2.27 -5.01
C LEU A 68 4.12 -1.98 -4.43
N PRO A 69 4.60 -0.73 -4.57
CA PRO A 69 5.74 -0.25 -3.83
C PRO A 69 5.56 -0.45 -2.31
N PRO A 70 6.62 -0.83 -1.57
CA PRO A 70 6.52 -1.10 -0.14
C PRO A 70 6.03 0.10 0.67
N GLU A 71 6.37 1.32 0.28
CA GLU A 71 5.86 2.54 0.90
C GLU A 71 4.35 2.70 0.75
N VAL A 72 3.77 2.30 -0.39
CA VAL A 72 2.32 2.33 -0.61
C VAL A 72 1.62 1.25 0.21
N VAL A 73 2.21 0.07 0.34
CA VAL A 73 1.68 -0.98 1.23
C VAL A 73 1.64 -0.50 2.67
N ARG A 74 2.72 0.15 3.15
CA ARG A 74 2.76 0.75 4.49
C ARG A 74 1.72 1.87 4.62
N TYR A 75 1.59 2.74 3.63
CA TYR A 75 0.58 3.80 3.60
C TYR A 75 -0.84 3.24 3.69
N PHE A 76 -1.16 2.21 2.92
CA PHE A 76 -2.47 1.54 3.00
C PHE A 76 -2.79 1.06 4.42
N MET A 77 -1.79 0.53 5.13
CA MET A 77 -1.96 0.01 6.48
C MET A 77 -2.01 1.10 7.56
N LEU A 78 -1.22 2.17 7.40
CA LEU A 78 -0.97 3.15 8.46
C LEU A 78 -1.88 4.38 8.41
N ARG A 79 -2.48 4.70 7.26
CA ARG A 79 -3.31 5.90 7.09
C ARG A 79 -4.61 5.88 7.88
N TYR A 80 -4.98 4.74 8.46
CA TYR A 80 -6.19 4.59 9.24
C TYR A 80 -5.90 3.99 10.62
N SER A 81 -6.82 4.26 11.56
CA SER A 81 -6.79 3.60 12.87
C SER A 81 -6.80 2.07 12.73
N PRO A 82 -6.02 1.33 13.55
CA PRO A 82 -6.02 -0.13 13.55
C PRO A 82 -7.42 -0.74 13.73
N ALA A 83 -8.31 -0.07 14.45
CA ALA A 83 -9.68 -0.53 14.66
C ALA A 83 -10.58 -0.44 13.41
N LYS A 84 -10.12 0.27 12.35
CA LYS A 84 -10.89 0.41 11.11
C LYS A 84 -10.66 -0.82 10.23
N ARG A 85 -11.77 -1.42 9.77
CA ARG A 85 -11.71 -2.45 8.74
C ARG A 85 -11.24 -1.85 7.42
N LEU A 86 -10.24 -2.46 6.82
CA LEU A 86 -9.71 -2.04 5.53
C LEU A 86 -10.31 -2.89 4.41
N TYR A 87 -10.48 -2.26 3.25
CA TYR A 87 -10.91 -2.94 2.04
C TYR A 87 -9.83 -2.73 0.97
N PHE A 88 -9.31 -3.84 0.46
CA PHE A 88 -8.35 -3.83 -0.64
C PHE A 88 -9.09 -4.04 -1.95
N ASP A 89 -8.79 -3.19 -2.91
CA ASP A 89 -9.31 -3.24 -4.26
C ASP A 89 -8.15 -3.08 -5.22
N GLU A 90 -7.89 -4.09 -5.99
CA GLU A 90 -6.78 -4.18 -6.92
C GLU A 90 -6.99 -3.38 -8.22
N THR A 91 -8.15 -2.76 -8.40
CA THR A 91 -8.53 -2.03 -9.62
C THR A 91 -8.33 -0.51 -9.49
N ASP A 92 -9.35 0.28 -9.74
CA ASP A 92 -9.30 1.75 -9.73
C ASP A 92 -8.90 2.33 -8.37
N SER A 93 -9.29 1.67 -7.27
CA SER A 93 -8.94 2.14 -5.93
C SER A 93 -7.46 2.00 -5.63
N LEU A 94 -6.76 1.03 -6.26
CA LEU A 94 -5.31 0.91 -6.16
C LEU A 94 -4.61 2.09 -6.82
N VAL A 95 -5.04 2.47 -8.02
CA VAL A 95 -4.48 3.64 -8.72
C VAL A 95 -4.61 4.89 -7.84
N ARG A 96 -5.81 5.12 -7.28
CA ARG A 96 -6.04 6.24 -6.35
C ARG A 96 -5.18 6.17 -5.11
N LEU A 97 -4.95 4.98 -4.56
CA LEU A 97 -4.11 4.79 -3.38
C LEU A 97 -2.66 5.25 -3.64
N VAL A 98 -2.11 4.92 -4.81
CA VAL A 98 -0.76 5.35 -5.19
C VAL A 98 -0.73 6.86 -5.49
N ASP A 99 -1.75 7.39 -6.18
CA ASP A 99 -1.90 8.83 -6.45
C ASP A 99 -2.01 9.64 -5.16
N ASP A 100 -2.80 9.18 -4.18
CA ASP A 100 -2.93 9.82 -2.86
C ASP A 100 -1.57 9.87 -2.13
N PHE A 101 -0.79 8.79 -2.20
CA PHE A 101 0.54 8.75 -1.60
C PHE A 101 1.52 9.69 -2.31
N ALA A 102 1.53 9.72 -3.65
CA ALA A 102 2.37 10.61 -4.43
C ALA A 102 2.05 12.08 -4.14
N ALA A 103 0.76 12.43 -4.05
CA ALA A 103 0.31 13.78 -3.71
C ALA A 103 0.73 14.18 -2.28
N MET A 104 0.59 13.28 -1.29
CA MET A 104 1.05 13.50 0.08
C MET A 104 2.57 13.69 0.14
N LYS A 105 3.34 12.92 -0.64
CA LYS A 105 4.79 13.04 -0.74
C LYS A 105 5.22 14.43 -1.25
N GLN A 106 4.50 14.96 -2.24
CA GLN A 106 4.80 16.28 -2.80
C GLN A 106 4.41 17.42 -1.87
N HIS A 107 3.26 17.30 -1.22
CA HIS A 107 2.62 18.39 -0.47
C HIS A 107 1.98 17.86 0.82
N PRO A 108 2.78 17.49 1.84
CA PRO A 108 2.23 17.12 3.14
C PRO A 108 1.47 18.34 3.70
N GLN A 109 0.20 18.14 4.08
CA GLN A 109 -0.69 19.21 4.48
C GLN A 109 -0.59 19.56 5.98
N ASN A 110 -0.05 18.64 6.77
CA ASN A 110 0.01 18.75 8.22
C ASN A 110 1.08 17.81 8.81
N GLU A 111 1.35 17.96 10.10
CA GLU A 111 2.34 17.15 10.83
C GLU A 111 2.04 15.63 10.79
N LEU A 112 0.77 15.27 10.72
CA LEU A 112 0.39 13.85 10.61
C LEU A 112 0.82 13.26 9.27
N ASP A 113 0.68 14.01 8.18
CA ASP A 113 1.14 13.58 6.84
C ASP A 113 2.66 13.42 6.82
N GLU A 114 3.41 14.36 7.42
CA GLU A 114 4.87 14.27 7.52
C GLU A 114 5.30 13.03 8.29
N ARG A 115 4.64 12.77 9.42
CA ARG A 115 4.90 11.58 10.23
C ARG A 115 4.54 10.29 9.51
N LEU A 116 3.42 10.28 8.80
CA LEU A 116 2.99 9.13 8.00
C LEU A 116 3.95 8.86 6.86
N LEU A 117 4.39 9.91 6.16
CA LEU A 117 5.40 9.81 5.10
C LEU A 117 6.71 9.23 5.65
N PHE A 118 7.19 9.74 6.79
CA PHE A 118 8.37 9.18 7.46
C PHE A 118 8.20 7.68 7.75
N LEU A 119 7.10 7.27 8.39
CA LEU A 119 6.84 5.86 8.71
C LEU A 119 6.71 4.96 7.48
N CYS A 120 6.21 5.51 6.36
CA CYS A 120 6.10 4.76 5.11
C CYS A 120 7.45 4.56 4.42
N THR A 121 8.37 5.52 4.54
CA THR A 121 9.65 5.54 3.82
C THR A 121 10.85 5.15 4.66
N ASP A 122 10.75 5.20 5.99
CA ASP A 122 11.85 4.88 6.90
C ASP A 122 12.42 3.48 6.69
N GLY A 123 13.75 3.40 6.65
CA GLY A 123 14.47 2.15 6.40
C GLY A 123 14.38 1.64 4.96
N LEU A 124 13.76 2.36 4.03
CA LEU A 124 13.79 2.03 2.60
C LEU A 124 15.02 2.66 1.94
N SER A 125 15.94 1.83 1.49
CA SER A 125 17.16 2.30 0.79
C SER A 125 16.85 2.90 -0.59
N HIS A 126 15.73 2.50 -1.19
CA HIS A 126 15.35 2.90 -2.55
C HIS A 126 13.84 3.08 -2.65
N PRO A 127 13.32 4.31 -2.57
CA PRO A 127 11.91 4.59 -2.82
C PRO A 127 11.52 4.13 -4.23
N ALA A 128 10.25 3.81 -4.42
CA ALA A 128 9.73 3.32 -5.68
C ALA A 128 8.47 4.08 -6.15
N VAL A 129 8.06 5.13 -5.43
CA VAL A 129 6.99 6.04 -5.84
C VAL A 129 7.60 7.39 -6.19
N SER A 130 7.41 7.81 -7.43
CA SER A 130 7.80 9.13 -7.92
C SER A 130 6.80 10.21 -7.46
N SER A 131 7.12 11.44 -7.80
CA SER A 131 6.21 12.57 -7.62
C SER A 131 5.20 12.71 -8.77
N ILE A 132 5.22 11.83 -9.76
CA ILE A 132 4.23 11.80 -10.85
C ILE A 132 3.06 10.91 -10.41
N PRO A 133 1.79 11.34 -10.57
CA PRO A 133 0.65 10.48 -10.30
C PRO A 133 0.73 9.15 -11.05
N PHE A 134 0.46 8.06 -10.37
CA PHE A 134 0.50 6.71 -10.95
C PHE A 134 -0.47 6.57 -12.13
N SER A 135 -1.64 7.22 -12.05
CA SER A 135 -2.59 7.32 -13.14
C SER A 135 -1.98 7.91 -14.41
N HIS A 136 -1.13 8.92 -14.29
CA HIS A 136 -0.43 9.52 -15.43
C HIS A 136 0.72 8.64 -15.95
N LEU A 137 1.41 7.91 -15.05
CA LEU A 137 2.38 6.89 -15.47
C LEU A 137 1.70 5.78 -16.27
N VAL A 138 0.53 5.30 -15.82
CA VAL A 138 -0.28 4.28 -16.52
C VAL A 138 -0.66 4.73 -17.93
N ILE A 139 -1.14 5.97 -18.06
CA ILE A 139 -1.52 6.54 -19.38
C ILE A 139 -0.30 6.68 -20.28
N SER A 140 0.77 7.29 -19.76
CA SER A 140 2.00 7.55 -20.55
C SER A 140 2.69 6.25 -20.98
N TYR A 141 2.70 5.23 -20.11
CA TYR A 141 3.28 3.92 -20.40
C TYR A 141 2.54 3.20 -21.52
N GLN A 142 1.21 3.22 -21.49
CA GLN A 142 0.41 2.64 -22.58
C GLN A 142 0.52 3.45 -23.88
N ALA A 143 0.57 4.79 -23.81
CA ALA A 143 0.79 5.65 -24.98
C ALA A 143 2.17 5.40 -25.62
N ALA A 144 3.16 5.01 -24.83
CA ALA A 144 4.49 4.61 -25.29
C ALA A 144 4.56 3.12 -25.75
N LEU A 145 3.42 2.44 -25.91
CA LEU A 145 3.34 1.00 -26.23
C LEU A 145 4.09 0.12 -25.22
N CYS A 146 3.98 0.46 -23.95
CA CYS A 146 4.61 -0.24 -22.81
C CYS A 146 6.15 -0.25 -22.88
N ASP A 147 6.74 0.76 -23.51
CA ASP A 147 8.19 0.96 -23.59
C ASP A 147 8.62 1.97 -22.53
N THR A 148 9.45 1.52 -21.57
CA THR A 148 9.91 2.36 -20.46
C THR A 148 10.71 3.57 -20.93
N VAL A 149 11.61 3.40 -21.90
CA VAL A 149 12.48 4.49 -22.38
C VAL A 149 11.64 5.58 -23.05
N LYS A 150 10.73 5.17 -23.94
CA LYS A 150 9.81 6.11 -24.61
C LYS A 150 8.87 6.78 -23.61
N THR A 151 8.44 6.08 -22.57
CA THR A 151 7.62 6.66 -21.50
C THR A 151 8.36 7.81 -20.83
N VAL A 152 9.60 7.59 -20.40
CA VAL A 152 10.44 8.62 -19.78
C VAL A 152 10.64 9.80 -20.75
N GLU A 153 10.86 9.54 -22.03
CA GLU A 153 10.96 10.62 -23.03
C GLU A 153 9.67 11.43 -23.19
N ILE A 154 8.50 10.77 -23.18
CA ILE A 154 7.19 11.45 -23.22
C ILE A 154 7.02 12.34 -22.00
N LEU A 155 7.28 11.81 -20.80
CA LEU A 155 7.19 12.56 -19.55
C LEU A 155 8.17 13.75 -19.52
N ARG A 156 9.40 13.57 -20.01
CA ARG A 156 10.41 14.64 -20.10
C ARG A 156 10.01 15.78 -21.04
N ARG A 157 9.20 15.51 -22.05
CA ARG A 157 8.67 16.54 -22.97
C ARG A 157 7.46 17.28 -22.40
N SER A 158 6.86 16.78 -21.35
CA SER A 158 5.76 17.46 -20.66
C SER A 158 6.30 18.63 -19.84
N SER A 159 5.70 19.81 -20.01
CA SER A 159 6.05 20.98 -19.19
C SER A 159 5.77 20.77 -17.70
N GLU A 160 4.87 19.85 -17.37
CA GLU A 160 4.49 19.53 -16.01
C GLU A 160 5.49 18.59 -15.32
N TYR A 161 6.07 17.61 -16.07
CA TYR A 161 6.85 16.53 -15.47
C TYR A 161 8.34 16.58 -15.80
N ALA A 162 8.78 17.42 -16.72
CA ALA A 162 10.18 17.47 -17.14
C ALA A 162 11.15 17.57 -15.96
N ARG A 163 10.89 18.48 -15.01
CA ARG A 163 11.72 18.66 -13.83
C ARG A 163 11.72 17.44 -12.92
N ILE A 164 10.56 16.81 -12.72
CA ILE A 164 10.44 15.61 -11.88
C ILE A 164 11.22 14.46 -12.51
N VAL A 165 11.13 14.31 -13.85
CA VAL A 165 11.90 13.29 -14.57
C VAL A 165 13.40 13.49 -14.37
N ASP A 166 13.90 14.71 -14.43
CA ASP A 166 15.33 15.00 -14.24
C ASP A 166 15.81 14.70 -12.82
N GLU A 167 14.94 14.89 -11.82
CA GLU A 167 15.24 14.65 -10.41
C GLU A 167 15.00 13.17 -9.97
N GLU A 168 14.01 12.49 -10.55
CA GLU A 168 13.50 11.20 -10.06
C GLU A 168 13.52 10.08 -11.15
N GLU A 169 14.27 10.19 -12.23
CA GLU A 169 14.22 9.22 -13.36
C GLU A 169 14.37 7.77 -12.92
N ALA A 170 15.32 7.48 -12.03
CA ALA A 170 15.53 6.11 -11.54
C ALA A 170 14.34 5.58 -10.75
N VAL A 171 13.64 6.45 -10.02
CA VAL A 171 12.42 6.09 -9.27
C VAL A 171 11.28 5.82 -10.25
N ILE A 172 11.10 6.69 -11.25
CA ILE A 172 10.08 6.54 -12.29
C ILE A 172 10.27 5.22 -13.04
N VAL A 173 11.50 4.90 -13.46
CA VAL A 173 11.80 3.62 -14.15
C VAL A 173 11.40 2.43 -13.28
N LYS A 174 11.71 2.48 -11.98
CA LYS A 174 11.32 1.44 -11.03
C LYS A 174 9.80 1.35 -10.88
N GLU A 175 9.13 2.49 -10.78
CA GLU A 175 7.67 2.57 -10.65
C GLU A 175 6.95 2.06 -11.90
N LEU A 176 7.47 2.31 -13.10
CA LEU A 176 6.95 1.76 -14.35
C LEU A 176 6.98 0.22 -14.37
N GLY A 177 7.88 -0.41 -13.63
CA GLY A 177 7.85 -1.86 -13.40
C GLY A 177 6.60 -2.32 -12.62
N TYR A 178 6.11 -1.52 -11.67
CA TYR A 178 4.84 -1.79 -10.99
C TYR A 178 3.65 -1.52 -11.89
N VAL A 179 3.69 -0.45 -12.71
CA VAL A 179 2.67 -0.15 -13.72
C VAL A 179 2.51 -1.32 -14.69
N SER A 180 3.62 -1.86 -15.22
CA SER A 180 3.60 -3.01 -16.14
C SER A 180 2.91 -4.23 -15.52
N ARG A 181 3.35 -4.63 -14.32
CA ARG A 181 2.77 -5.79 -13.62
C ARG A 181 1.30 -5.60 -13.29
N TRP A 182 0.91 -4.39 -12.86
CA TRP A 182 -0.49 -4.08 -12.58
C TRP A 182 -1.36 -4.15 -13.84
N LEU A 183 -0.89 -3.58 -14.97
CA LEU A 183 -1.59 -3.65 -16.26
C LEU A 183 -1.79 -5.09 -16.72
N GLU A 184 -0.79 -5.94 -16.53
CA GLU A 184 -0.87 -7.35 -16.92
C GLU A 184 -1.84 -8.15 -16.07
N LYS A 185 -1.82 -7.96 -14.74
CA LYS A 185 -2.44 -8.88 -13.79
C LYS A 185 -3.77 -8.37 -13.22
N TRP A 186 -3.91 -7.07 -12.96
CA TRP A 186 -5.03 -6.53 -12.18
C TRP A 186 -5.83 -5.43 -12.86
N ALA A 187 -5.26 -4.74 -13.82
CA ALA A 187 -5.95 -3.64 -14.49
C ALA A 187 -7.22 -4.11 -15.20
N PRO A 188 -8.36 -3.46 -14.97
CA PRO A 188 -9.58 -3.76 -15.71
C PRO A 188 -9.43 -3.38 -17.19
N GLU A 189 -10.13 -4.10 -18.06
CA GLU A 189 -10.08 -3.87 -19.51
C GLU A 189 -10.48 -2.44 -19.92
N SER A 190 -11.29 -1.78 -19.09
CA SER A 190 -11.69 -0.38 -19.30
C SER A 190 -10.53 0.62 -19.19
N LEU A 191 -9.46 0.26 -18.50
CA LEU A 191 -8.26 1.08 -18.34
C LEU A 191 -7.12 0.69 -19.30
N LYS A 192 -7.30 -0.35 -20.10
CA LYS A 192 -6.31 -0.78 -21.08
C LYS A 192 -6.56 -0.15 -22.43
N PHE A 193 -5.52 0.40 -23.01
CA PHE A 193 -5.57 0.93 -24.38
C PHE A 193 -5.69 -0.22 -25.38
N ARG A 194 -6.50 -0.02 -26.41
CA ARG A 194 -6.61 -0.92 -27.53
C ARG A 194 -6.02 -0.26 -28.76
N LEU A 195 -5.14 -0.96 -29.45
CA LEU A 195 -4.70 -0.53 -30.76
C LEU A 195 -5.89 -0.71 -31.74
N ALA A 196 -6.19 0.34 -32.47
CA ALA A 196 -7.24 0.33 -33.49
C ALA A 196 -6.77 -0.44 -34.74
#